data_763cc63b4f8bca2dee319e089f71d7f4
#
_entry.id   763cc63b4f8bca2dee319e089f71d7f4
#
_cell.length_a   1.000
_cell.length_b   1.000
_cell.length_c   1.000
_cell.angle_alpha   90.00
_cell.angle_beta   90.00
_cell.angle_gamma   90.00
#
_symmetry.space_group_name_H-M   'P 1'
#
loop_
_entity.id
_entity.type
_entity.pdbx_description
1 polymer ?
#
loop_
_entity_poly.entity_id
_entity_poly.type
_entity_poly.pdbx_seq_one_letter_code
_entity_poly.pdbx_strand_id
1 'polypeptide(L)'
;MLRSTIREQRIMRDIHHKLSREIVNTAKTHDVTVIKLERLQNIRSTTRTSRKNNHSLHTWSFYRLATFIEYKAKLAGIEVEYVDPAYTSQICPICGRIQHAKDRNYICRCGFHTHRNLLGAINICNSTEYIGNRYTA
;
A
#
# COMPACT_ATOMS: atom_id res chain seq x y z
N MET A 1 -27.83 -10.50 -12.05
CA MET A 1 -26.82 -9.50 -11.61
C MET A 1 -26.19 -9.80 -10.25
N LEU A 2 -26.95 -10.19 -9.22
CA LEU A 2 -26.41 -10.49 -7.88
C LEU A 2 -25.39 -11.66 -7.82
N ARG A 3 -25.54 -12.68 -8.66
CA ARG A 3 -24.62 -13.86 -8.66
C ARG A 3 -23.21 -13.55 -9.17
N SER A 4 -23.04 -12.63 -10.13
CA SER A 4 -21.72 -12.25 -10.63
C SER A 4 -20.92 -11.50 -9.58
N THR A 5 -21.54 -10.57 -8.88
CA THR A 5 -20.90 -9.76 -7.82
C THR A 5 -20.39 -10.63 -6.66
N ILE A 6 -21.15 -11.64 -6.24
CA ILE A 6 -20.73 -12.58 -5.18
C ILE A 6 -19.54 -13.42 -5.64
N ARG A 7 -19.52 -13.87 -6.88
CA ARG A 7 -18.43 -14.64 -7.46
C ARG A 7 -17.14 -13.81 -7.54
N GLU A 8 -17.24 -12.57 -8.00
CA GLU A 8 -16.11 -11.63 -8.05
C GLU A 8 -15.52 -11.35 -6.66
N GLN A 9 -16.36 -11.12 -5.66
CA GLN A 9 -15.94 -10.93 -4.28
C GLN A 9 -15.19 -12.14 -3.70
N ARG A 10 -15.65 -13.35 -4.01
CA ARG A 10 -14.98 -14.59 -3.59
C ARG A 10 -13.61 -14.75 -4.25
N ILE A 11 -13.52 -14.49 -5.55
CA ILE A 11 -12.26 -14.54 -6.31
C ILE A 11 -11.27 -13.51 -5.75
N MET A 12 -11.69 -12.27 -5.55
CA MET A 12 -10.85 -11.22 -5.00
C MET A 12 -10.39 -11.55 -3.58
N ARG A 13 -11.25 -12.14 -2.76
CA ARG A 13 -10.89 -12.58 -1.41
C ARG A 13 -9.81 -13.68 -1.46
N ASP A 14 -9.93 -14.64 -2.35
CA ASP A 14 -8.94 -15.72 -2.53
C ASP A 14 -7.59 -15.14 -2.99
N ILE A 15 -7.60 -14.23 -3.95
CA ILE A 15 -6.40 -13.51 -4.41
C ILE A 15 -5.72 -12.78 -3.25
N HIS A 16 -6.47 -12.04 -2.43
CA HIS A 16 -5.91 -11.32 -1.28
C HIS A 16 -5.35 -12.28 -0.22
N HIS A 17 -5.98 -13.44 -0.01
CA HIS A 17 -5.44 -14.45 0.91
C HIS A 17 -4.11 -15.02 0.41
N LYS A 18 -3.99 -15.32 -0.88
CA LYS A 18 -2.76 -15.82 -1.49
C LYS A 18 -1.66 -14.78 -1.47
N LEU A 19 -1.97 -13.58 -1.93
CA LEU A 19 -1.01 -12.46 -1.98
C LEU A 19 -0.48 -12.08 -0.58
N SER A 20 -1.37 -11.93 0.40
CA SER A 20 -0.95 -11.63 1.77
C SER A 20 -0.09 -12.73 2.40
N ARG A 21 -0.32 -13.98 2.06
CA ARG A 21 0.53 -15.11 2.50
C ARG A 21 1.91 -15.04 1.86
N GLU A 22 1.97 -14.76 0.57
CA GLU A 22 3.22 -14.62 -0.17
C GLU A 22 4.06 -13.47 0.39
N ILE A 23 3.46 -12.32 0.65
CA ILE A 23 4.13 -11.17 1.26
C ILE A 23 4.73 -11.54 2.63
N VAL A 24 3.95 -12.17 3.51
CA VAL A 24 4.43 -12.55 4.84
C VAL A 24 5.49 -13.65 4.78
N ASN A 25 5.35 -14.61 3.88
CA ASN A 25 6.37 -15.66 3.69
C ASN A 25 7.69 -15.06 3.16
N THR A 26 7.62 -14.13 2.22
CA THR A 26 8.80 -13.41 1.72
C THR A 26 9.47 -12.63 2.86
N ALA A 27 8.70 -11.93 3.69
CA ALA A 27 9.21 -11.22 4.85
C ALA A 27 9.93 -12.17 5.83
N LYS A 28 9.36 -13.35 6.09
CA LYS A 28 9.99 -14.39 6.93
C LYS A 28 11.30 -14.89 6.33
N THR A 29 11.34 -15.16 5.03
CA THR A 29 12.53 -15.67 4.33
C THR A 29 13.70 -14.68 4.40
N HIS A 30 13.41 -13.39 4.47
CA HIS A 30 14.40 -12.32 4.55
C HIS A 30 14.61 -11.78 5.98
N ASP A 31 14.14 -12.48 7.01
CA ASP A 31 14.25 -12.08 8.42
C ASP A 31 13.74 -10.65 8.69
N VAL A 32 12.69 -10.25 7.98
CA VAL A 32 12.05 -8.94 8.15
C VAL A 32 11.29 -8.90 9.46
N THR A 33 11.52 -7.88 10.27
CA THR A 33 10.85 -7.67 11.56
C THR A 33 9.65 -6.76 11.49
N VAL A 34 9.61 -5.88 10.47
CA VAL A 34 8.54 -4.87 10.29
C VAL A 34 8.11 -4.80 8.84
N ILE A 35 6.81 -4.82 8.59
CA ILE A 35 6.19 -4.52 7.29
C ILE A 35 5.54 -3.15 7.37
N LYS A 36 5.92 -2.21 6.49
CA LYS A 36 5.32 -0.89 6.42
C LYS A 36 4.26 -0.81 5.32
N LEU A 37 3.10 -0.29 5.66
CA LEU A 37 1.97 -0.10 4.75
C LEU A 37 1.53 1.37 4.73
N GLU A 38 1.00 1.85 3.61
CA GLU A 38 0.37 3.17 3.55
C GLU A 38 -0.99 3.18 4.24
N ARG A 39 -1.28 4.26 4.99
CA ARG A 39 -2.58 4.49 5.60
C ARG A 39 -3.54 5.16 4.61
N LEU A 40 -4.36 4.39 3.93
CA LEU A 40 -5.24 4.86 2.87
C LEU A 40 -6.62 5.37 3.35
N GLN A 41 -6.79 5.71 4.62
CA GLN A 41 -8.10 6.08 5.20
C GLN A 41 -8.70 7.39 4.66
N ASN A 42 -7.91 8.34 4.17
CA ASN A 42 -8.35 9.68 3.79
C ASN A 42 -8.64 9.87 2.30
N ILE A 43 -8.50 8.85 1.48
CA ILE A 43 -8.76 8.95 0.02
C ILE A 43 -10.24 9.14 -0.29
N ARG A 44 -11.14 8.93 0.68
CA ARG A 44 -12.59 9.12 0.51
C ARG A 44 -13.04 10.58 0.32
N SER A 45 -12.24 11.56 0.76
CA SER A 45 -12.67 12.97 0.80
C SER A 45 -12.25 13.81 -0.40
N THR A 46 -11.28 13.37 -1.21
CA THR A 46 -10.68 14.21 -2.26
C THR A 46 -11.12 13.92 -3.68
N THR A 47 -11.86 12.86 -3.93
CA THR A 47 -12.35 12.53 -5.29
C THR A 47 -13.81 12.91 -5.50
N ARG A 48 -14.04 14.15 -5.89
CA ARG A 48 -15.26 14.63 -6.54
C ARG A 48 -15.34 14.08 -7.97
N THR A 49 -15.49 12.79 -8.16
CA THR A 49 -15.73 12.26 -9.51
C THR A 49 -16.88 11.25 -9.51
N SER A 50 -17.84 11.54 -10.37
CA SER A 50 -19.14 10.88 -10.54
C SER A 50 -19.11 9.45 -11.09
N ARG A 51 -18.04 8.69 -10.85
CA ARG A 51 -17.98 7.24 -11.17
C ARG A 51 -17.98 6.43 -9.89
N LYS A 52 -19.19 6.32 -9.32
CA LYS A 52 -19.47 5.71 -8.01
C LYS A 52 -19.02 4.26 -7.82
N ASN A 53 -18.67 3.51 -8.84
CA ASN A 53 -18.49 2.06 -8.72
C ASN A 53 -17.03 1.56 -8.72
N ASN A 54 -16.08 2.26 -9.35
CA ASN A 54 -14.69 1.76 -9.45
C ASN A 54 -13.83 2.13 -8.24
N HIS A 55 -14.03 3.32 -7.68
CA HIS A 55 -13.20 3.82 -6.59
C HIS A 55 -13.45 3.11 -5.24
N SER A 56 -14.70 2.76 -4.94
CA SER A 56 -15.04 2.05 -3.71
C SER A 56 -14.51 0.61 -3.70
N LEU A 57 -14.46 -0.05 -4.84
CA LEU A 57 -13.90 -1.40 -4.99
C LEU A 57 -12.38 -1.42 -4.75
N HIS A 58 -11.63 -0.46 -5.27
CA HIS A 58 -10.19 -0.38 -5.07
C HIS A 58 -9.82 -0.08 -3.62
N THR A 59 -10.46 0.91 -2.99
CA THR A 59 -10.19 1.28 -1.59
C THR A 59 -10.53 0.12 -0.65
N TRP A 60 -11.65 -0.56 -0.87
CA TRP A 60 -12.04 -1.72 -0.08
C TRP A 60 -11.12 -2.93 -0.28
N SER A 61 -10.61 -3.12 -1.50
CA SER A 61 -9.64 -4.16 -1.84
C SER A 61 -8.32 -3.98 -1.09
N PHE A 62 -7.77 -2.76 -1.07
CA PHE A 62 -6.55 -2.45 -0.31
C PHE A 62 -6.74 -2.60 1.20
N TYR A 63 -7.88 -2.17 1.72
CA TYR A 63 -8.22 -2.33 3.14
C TYR A 63 -8.24 -3.81 3.54
N ARG A 64 -8.87 -4.66 2.74
CA ARG A 64 -8.93 -6.10 2.98
C ARG A 64 -7.54 -6.75 2.91
N LEU A 65 -6.75 -6.39 1.90
CA LEU A 65 -5.38 -6.90 1.76
C LEU A 65 -4.52 -6.52 2.98
N ALA A 66 -4.56 -5.27 3.41
CA ALA A 66 -3.86 -4.80 4.60
C ALA A 66 -4.28 -5.58 5.85
N THR A 67 -5.58 -5.81 6.06
CA THR A 67 -6.11 -6.61 7.17
C THR A 67 -5.57 -8.05 7.14
N PHE A 68 -5.49 -8.66 5.95
CA PHE A 68 -4.94 -10.01 5.80
C PHE A 68 -3.43 -10.08 6.04
N ILE A 69 -2.69 -9.04 5.66
CA ILE A 69 -1.27 -8.93 5.99
C ILE A 69 -1.08 -8.78 7.49
N GLU A 70 -1.84 -7.91 8.16
CA GLU A 70 -1.75 -7.66 9.59
C GLU A 70 -1.86 -8.95 10.42
N TYR A 71 -2.96 -9.69 10.26
CA TYR A 71 -3.15 -10.87 11.12
C TYR A 71 -2.12 -11.98 10.82
N LYS A 72 -1.72 -12.16 9.56
CA LYS A 72 -0.72 -13.16 9.18
C LYS A 72 0.69 -12.77 9.63
N ALA A 73 1.05 -11.49 9.53
CA ALA A 73 2.29 -10.96 10.04
C ALA A 73 2.38 -11.13 11.57
N LYS A 74 1.31 -10.80 12.29
CA LYS A 74 1.21 -10.99 13.73
C LYS A 74 1.43 -12.46 14.12
N LEU A 75 0.81 -13.41 13.41
CA LEU A 75 1.03 -14.85 13.63
C LEU A 75 2.46 -15.29 13.34
N ALA A 76 3.16 -14.57 12.46
CA ALA A 76 4.56 -14.83 12.12
C ALA A 76 5.57 -14.09 13.02
N GLY A 77 5.10 -13.29 13.99
CA GLY A 77 5.95 -12.46 14.84
C GLY A 77 6.52 -11.22 14.13
N ILE A 78 5.91 -10.78 13.04
CA ILE A 78 6.30 -9.60 12.26
C ILE A 78 5.36 -8.44 12.61
N GLU A 79 5.92 -7.27 12.92
CA GLU A 79 5.15 -6.07 13.20
C GLU A 79 4.66 -5.41 11.90
N VAL A 80 3.50 -4.76 11.94
CA VAL A 80 2.97 -3.96 10.83
C VAL A 80 2.81 -2.52 11.27
N GLU A 81 3.50 -1.63 10.58
CA GLU A 81 3.44 -0.17 10.77
C GLU A 81 2.69 0.50 9.63
N TYR A 82 1.93 1.56 9.96
CA TYR A 82 1.28 2.41 8.96
C TYR A 82 1.96 3.76 8.84
N VAL A 83 2.23 4.19 7.62
CA VAL A 83 2.86 5.47 7.30
C VAL A 83 1.93 6.38 6.52
N ASP A 84 2.17 7.69 6.60
CA ASP A 84 1.41 8.67 5.84
C ASP A 84 1.70 8.52 4.33
N PRO A 85 0.67 8.41 3.47
CA PRO A 85 0.84 8.32 2.03
C PRO A 85 1.30 9.63 1.37
N ALA A 86 1.36 10.75 2.11
CA ALA A 86 1.70 12.04 1.55
C ALA A 86 3.06 12.02 0.86
N TYR A 87 3.07 12.37 -0.43
CA TYR A 87 4.27 12.51 -1.27
C TYR A 87 5.15 11.26 -1.46
N THR A 88 4.76 10.08 -0.98
CA THR A 88 5.57 8.85 -1.12
C THR A 88 5.93 8.52 -2.56
N SER A 89 5.10 8.88 -3.54
CA SER A 89 5.36 8.68 -4.97
C SER A 89 6.02 9.88 -5.67
N GLN A 90 6.48 10.90 -4.93
CA GLN A 90 6.96 12.17 -5.48
C GLN A 90 8.32 12.61 -4.91
N ILE A 91 8.68 12.21 -3.70
CA ILE A 91 9.93 12.60 -3.06
C ILE A 91 11.09 11.77 -3.61
N CYS A 92 12.16 12.45 -4.03
CA CYS A 92 13.41 11.79 -4.39
C CYS A 92 14.12 11.31 -3.13
N PRO A 93 14.45 10.01 -3.00
CA PRO A 93 15.11 9.49 -1.79
C PRO A 93 16.57 9.94 -1.66
N ILE A 94 17.17 10.50 -2.73
CA ILE A 94 18.56 10.95 -2.73
C ILE A 94 18.68 12.43 -2.36
N CYS A 95 17.86 13.31 -2.96
CA CYS A 95 18.00 14.76 -2.79
C CYS A 95 16.82 15.41 -2.09
N GLY A 96 15.77 14.68 -1.74
CA GLY A 96 14.58 15.20 -1.03
C GLY A 96 13.63 16.07 -1.88
N ARG A 97 13.93 16.29 -3.17
CA ARG A 97 13.06 17.11 -4.04
C ARG A 97 11.75 16.41 -4.31
N ILE A 98 10.68 17.20 -4.30
CA ILE A 98 9.34 16.77 -4.72
C ILE A 98 9.21 17.01 -6.22
N GLN A 99 8.94 15.94 -6.97
CA GLN A 99 8.75 15.99 -8.42
C GLN A 99 7.72 14.94 -8.84
N HIS A 100 6.77 15.34 -9.67
CA HIS A 100 5.79 14.41 -10.22
C HIS A 100 6.43 13.52 -11.30
N ALA A 101 6.17 12.22 -11.25
CA ALA A 101 6.46 11.33 -12.36
C ALA A 101 5.53 11.66 -13.53
N LYS A 102 6.07 11.80 -14.73
CA LYS A 102 5.26 12.08 -15.94
C LYS A 102 4.42 10.87 -16.36
N ASP A 103 4.91 9.69 -16.08
CA ASP A 103 4.25 8.41 -16.35
C ASP A 103 4.64 7.35 -15.30
N ARG A 104 4.98 6.14 -15.71
CA ARG A 104 5.44 5.06 -14.81
C ARG A 104 6.90 5.23 -14.38
N ASN A 105 7.68 6.06 -15.06
CA ASN A 105 9.09 6.30 -14.77
C ASN A 105 9.25 7.61 -14.00
N TYR A 106 9.97 7.55 -12.91
CA TYR A 106 10.36 8.71 -12.12
C TYR A 106 11.80 9.08 -12.46
N ILE A 107 12.02 10.33 -12.84
CA ILE A 107 13.35 10.86 -13.17
C ILE A 107 13.55 12.16 -12.39
N CYS A 108 14.53 12.18 -11.49
CA CYS A 108 14.89 13.37 -10.72
C CYS A 108 16.02 14.15 -11.42
N ARG A 109 16.01 15.47 -11.22
CA ARG A 109 17.10 16.34 -11.72
C ARG A 109 18.47 16.03 -11.12
N CYS A 110 18.54 15.33 -9.98
CA CYS A 110 19.81 14.86 -9.39
C CYS A 110 20.41 13.63 -10.08
N GLY A 111 19.74 13.07 -11.10
CA GLY A 111 20.15 11.87 -11.83
C GLY A 111 19.52 10.57 -11.33
N PHE A 112 18.83 10.58 -10.18
CA PHE A 112 18.12 9.40 -9.70
C PHE A 112 16.92 9.08 -10.61
N HIS A 113 16.80 7.83 -11.02
CA HIS A 113 15.67 7.35 -11.83
C HIS A 113 15.23 5.95 -11.36
N THR A 114 13.94 5.71 -11.39
CA THR A 114 13.36 4.42 -11.02
C THR A 114 11.91 4.30 -11.49
N HIS A 115 11.34 3.10 -11.39
CA HIS A 115 9.90 2.92 -11.59
C HIS A 115 9.11 3.57 -10.44
N ARG A 116 8.01 4.25 -10.77
CA ARG A 116 7.19 5.01 -9.79
C ARG A 116 6.73 4.17 -8.60
N ASN A 117 6.34 2.91 -8.81
CA ASN A 117 5.90 2.03 -7.73
C ASN A 117 7.06 1.65 -6.80
N LEU A 118 8.26 1.47 -7.35
CA LEU A 118 9.46 1.21 -6.55
C LEU A 118 9.86 2.46 -5.75
N LEU A 119 9.74 3.64 -6.31
CA LEU A 119 9.94 4.90 -5.59
C LEU A 119 9.02 4.97 -4.35
N GLY A 120 7.72 4.70 -4.54
CA GLY A 120 6.76 4.66 -3.43
C GLY A 120 7.18 3.67 -2.35
N ALA A 121 7.56 2.46 -2.72
CA ALA A 121 8.01 1.43 -1.78
C ALA A 121 9.27 1.85 -1.01
N ILE A 122 10.26 2.46 -1.67
CA ILE A 122 11.48 2.99 -1.02
C ILE A 122 11.11 4.07 -0.01
N ASN A 123 10.26 5.02 -0.39
CA ASN A 123 9.88 6.13 0.49
C ASN A 123 9.03 5.65 1.68
N ILE A 124 8.13 4.68 1.49
CA ILE A 124 7.38 4.05 2.58
C ILE A 124 8.35 3.33 3.54
N CYS A 125 9.31 2.58 3.01
CA CYS A 125 10.31 1.88 3.81
C CYS A 125 11.15 2.86 4.65
N ASN A 126 11.57 3.97 4.07
CA ASN A 126 12.39 4.99 4.72
C ASN A 126 11.59 5.97 5.60
N SER A 127 10.27 5.94 5.56
CA SER A 127 9.44 6.83 6.37
C SER A 127 9.66 6.58 7.86
N THR A 128 9.90 7.66 8.61
CA THR A 128 9.99 7.66 10.07
C THR A 128 8.70 8.17 10.73
N GLU A 129 7.76 8.70 9.94
CA GLU A 129 6.47 9.18 10.44
C GLU A 129 5.51 8.01 10.62
N TYR A 130 5.45 7.51 11.85
CA TYR A 130 4.53 6.47 12.29
C TYR A 130 3.16 7.06 12.63
N ILE A 131 2.10 6.61 11.99
CA ILE A 131 0.71 7.06 12.24
C ILE A 131 -0.07 5.99 13.04
N GLY A 132 0.57 5.29 13.95
CA GLY A 132 -0.08 4.35 14.87
C GLY A 132 -0.73 3.12 14.21
N ASN A 133 -1.06 2.16 15.03
CA ASN A 133 -1.85 0.99 14.63
C ASN A 133 -3.32 1.37 14.40
N ARG A 134 -4.03 0.64 13.54
CA ARG A 134 -5.47 0.80 13.27
C ARG A 134 -6.35 0.80 14.51
N TYR A 135 -5.88 0.20 15.58
CA TYR A 135 -6.61 -0.09 16.81
C TYR A 135 -6.27 0.83 17.98
N THR A 136 -5.30 1.73 17.83
CA THR A 136 -5.03 2.81 18.78
C THR A 136 -5.66 4.09 18.25
N ALA A 137 -6.94 4.22 18.44
CA ALA A 137 -7.62 5.51 18.31
C ALA A 137 -7.39 6.30 19.58
#